data_d564a0a96a2463cb0c48cfcf3cd62ecb
#
_entry.id   d564a0a96a2463cb0c48cfcf3cd62ecb
#
_cell.length_a   1.000
_cell.length_b   1.000
_cell.length_c   1.000
_cell.angle_alpha   90.00
_cell.angle_beta   90.00
_cell.angle_gamma   90.00
#
_symmetry.space_group_name_H-M   'P 1'
#
loop_
_entity.id
_entity.type
_entity.pdbx_description
1 polymer ?
#
loop_
_entity_poly.entity_id
_entity_poly.type
_entity_poly.pdbx_seq_one_letter_code
_entity_poly.pdbx_strand_id
1 'polypeptide(L)'
;VTRPNRLVNVRAEIQGRIEHLPGEKGRRVKAGDELCVLAVDSRHADLTQSQALFNKAFLEYKGVLDLSKQRLQSEINIAQAKAELETARANVKRAELALAKTRIVAPFDGVVDKQPVEVGDVLSPGTVCVSLMETNPILITGQIAEKNISAVKPGDRVRGKLVHGPEVTGTISFIGSAPEMQTRTYPVEVTTPNPKNLIRSGLSIEMFVPMAQTRAHLISSASLVLNDAGDVGVRVVDNA
;
A
#
# COMPACT_ATOMS: atom_id res chain seq x y z
N VAL A 1 13.36 -13.30 4.15
CA VAL A 1 13.65 -12.47 2.96
C VAL A 1 12.92 -11.15 3.10
N THR A 2 13.54 -10.04 2.64
CA THR A 2 12.89 -8.73 2.64
C THR A 2 11.94 -8.59 1.45
N ARG A 3 10.77 -7.97 1.67
CA ARG A 3 9.76 -7.67 0.64
C ARG A 3 9.24 -6.24 0.79
N PRO A 4 8.76 -5.60 -0.27
CA PRO A 4 8.08 -4.31 -0.12
C PRO A 4 6.80 -4.50 0.68
N ASN A 5 6.38 -3.47 1.41
CA ASN A 5 5.09 -3.48 2.10
C ASN A 5 3.92 -3.59 1.10
N ARG A 6 4.01 -2.85 0.00
CA ARG A 6 3.06 -2.91 -1.11
C ARG A 6 3.80 -2.84 -2.44
N LEU A 7 3.32 -3.59 -3.42
CA LEU A 7 3.71 -3.50 -4.83
C LEU A 7 2.44 -3.39 -5.65
N VAL A 8 2.21 -2.23 -6.25
CA VAL A 8 0.98 -1.93 -6.99
C VAL A 8 1.32 -1.51 -8.41
N ASN A 9 0.64 -2.13 -9.37
CA ASN A 9 0.67 -1.69 -10.76
C ASN A 9 -0.37 -0.58 -10.95
N VAL A 10 0.09 0.66 -11.08
CA VAL A 10 -0.75 1.82 -11.34
C VAL A 10 -1.15 1.80 -12.80
N ARG A 11 -2.47 1.80 -13.05
CA ARG A 11 -3.04 1.56 -14.38
C ARG A 11 -3.80 2.79 -14.88
N ALA A 12 -3.83 2.95 -16.21
CA ALA A 12 -4.71 3.92 -16.86
C ALA A 12 -6.17 3.51 -16.64
N GLU A 13 -7.03 4.46 -16.31
CA GLU A 13 -8.48 4.25 -16.21
C GLU A 13 -9.23 4.67 -17.46
N ILE A 14 -8.60 5.46 -18.32
CA ILE A 14 -9.13 5.96 -19.56
C ILE A 14 -8.14 5.74 -20.71
N GLN A 15 -8.63 5.78 -21.93
CA GLN A 15 -7.76 5.78 -23.11
C GLN A 15 -7.15 7.16 -23.32
N GLY A 16 -5.86 7.19 -23.68
CA GLY A 16 -5.15 8.41 -24.05
C GLY A 16 -3.70 8.16 -24.39
N ARG A 17 -3.11 9.08 -25.15
CA ARG A 17 -1.68 9.08 -25.45
C ARG A 17 -0.91 9.69 -24.29
N ILE A 18 0.23 9.12 -23.92
CA ILE A 18 1.12 9.68 -22.91
C ILE A 18 1.77 10.95 -23.46
N GLU A 19 1.57 12.07 -22.78
CA GLU A 19 2.18 13.36 -23.08
C GLU A 19 3.42 13.60 -22.22
N HIS A 20 3.34 13.27 -20.93
CA HIS A 20 4.44 13.36 -19.98
C HIS A 20 4.50 12.12 -19.10
N LEU A 21 5.71 11.73 -18.73
CA LEU A 21 5.97 10.55 -17.90
C LEU A 21 6.92 10.88 -16.74
N PRO A 22 6.44 11.65 -15.72
CA PRO A 22 7.27 12.03 -14.58
C PRO A 22 7.67 10.84 -13.71
N GLY A 23 6.93 9.72 -13.79
CA GLY A 23 7.16 8.49 -13.01
C GLY A 23 8.33 7.66 -13.53
N GLU A 24 9.53 8.23 -13.61
CA GLU A 24 10.72 7.53 -14.06
C GLU A 24 11.14 6.40 -13.13
N LYS A 25 11.69 5.33 -13.70
CA LYS A 25 12.20 4.18 -12.95
C LYS A 25 13.25 4.59 -11.92
N GLY A 26 13.07 4.18 -10.68
CA GLY A 26 13.95 4.51 -9.55
C GLY A 26 13.62 5.82 -8.86
N ARG A 27 12.71 6.64 -9.40
CA ARG A 27 12.28 7.89 -8.77
C ARG A 27 11.47 7.61 -7.50
N ARG A 28 11.72 8.41 -6.46
CA ARG A 28 10.87 8.48 -5.26
C ARG A 28 9.73 9.43 -5.50
N VAL A 29 8.53 8.99 -5.13
CA VAL A 29 7.30 9.76 -5.28
C VAL A 29 6.51 9.75 -3.99
N LYS A 30 5.73 10.79 -3.77
CA LYS A 30 4.76 10.89 -2.68
C LYS A 30 3.36 10.58 -3.20
N ALA A 31 2.46 10.24 -2.29
CA ALA A 31 1.04 10.12 -2.62
C ALA A 31 0.53 11.41 -3.28
N GLY A 32 -0.13 11.28 -4.43
CA GLY A 32 -0.60 12.39 -5.24
C GLY A 32 0.37 12.92 -6.30
N ASP A 33 1.65 12.52 -6.29
CA ASP A 33 2.58 12.90 -7.35
C ASP A 33 2.17 12.28 -8.69
N GLU A 34 2.32 13.04 -9.76
CA GLU A 34 2.03 12.57 -11.12
C GLU A 34 3.03 11.52 -11.55
N LEU A 35 2.52 10.42 -12.08
CA LEU A 35 3.29 9.30 -12.62
C LEU A 35 3.24 9.26 -14.14
N CYS A 36 2.03 9.42 -14.70
CA CYS A 36 1.80 9.54 -16.13
C CYS A 36 0.76 10.64 -16.36
N VAL A 37 0.97 11.44 -17.37
CA VAL A 37 0.02 12.45 -17.84
C VAL A 37 -0.39 12.09 -19.26
N LEU A 38 -1.68 11.85 -19.45
CA LEU A 38 -2.27 11.58 -20.76
C LEU A 38 -2.68 12.89 -21.43
N ALA A 39 -2.64 12.92 -22.74
CA ALA A 39 -3.12 14.04 -23.54
C ALA A 39 -4.57 14.37 -23.19
N VAL A 40 -4.84 15.65 -23.01
CA VAL A 40 -6.15 16.15 -22.59
C VAL A 40 -7.17 16.10 -23.73
N ASP A 41 -6.70 16.23 -24.98
CA ASP A 41 -7.51 16.25 -26.20
C ASP A 41 -8.72 17.21 -26.09
N SER A 42 -9.95 16.71 -26.38
CA SER A 42 -11.20 17.51 -26.29
C SER A 42 -11.75 17.65 -24.87
N ARG A 43 -11.18 16.99 -23.86
CA ARG A 43 -11.78 16.91 -22.48
C ARG A 43 -11.97 18.25 -21.81
N HIS A 44 -11.09 19.21 -22.09
CA HIS A 44 -11.29 20.61 -21.63
C HIS A 44 -12.50 21.26 -22.30
N ALA A 45 -12.67 21.04 -23.60
CA ALA A 45 -13.83 21.56 -24.34
C ALA A 45 -15.12 20.91 -23.83
N ASP A 46 -15.10 19.59 -23.60
CA ASP A 46 -16.24 18.83 -23.05
C ASP A 46 -16.67 19.35 -21.66
N LEU A 47 -15.68 19.65 -20.79
CA LEU A 47 -15.96 20.24 -19.47
C LEU A 47 -16.57 21.64 -19.61
N THR A 48 -16.00 22.49 -20.48
CA THR A 48 -16.50 23.84 -20.71
C THR A 48 -17.94 23.82 -21.27
N GLN A 49 -18.22 22.92 -22.20
CA GLN A 49 -19.56 22.73 -22.75
C GLN A 49 -20.55 22.25 -21.67
N SER A 50 -20.15 21.25 -20.88
CA SER A 50 -20.99 20.74 -19.78
C SER A 50 -21.30 21.82 -18.76
N GLN A 51 -20.34 22.68 -18.46
CA GLN A 51 -20.49 23.80 -17.53
C GLN A 51 -21.43 24.89 -18.06
N ALA A 52 -21.38 25.17 -19.38
CA ALA A 52 -22.31 26.09 -20.03
C ALA A 52 -23.75 25.54 -19.99
N LEU A 53 -23.94 24.26 -20.25
CA LEU A 53 -25.25 23.58 -20.16
C LEU A 53 -25.80 23.58 -18.71
N PHE A 54 -24.94 23.35 -17.73
CA PHE A 54 -25.33 23.46 -16.33
C PHE A 54 -25.78 24.85 -15.95
N ASN A 55 -25.05 25.88 -16.38
CA ASN A 55 -25.42 27.27 -16.11
C ASN A 55 -26.76 27.62 -16.76
N LYS A 56 -27.01 27.16 -17.99
CA LYS A 56 -28.31 27.32 -18.67
C LYS A 56 -29.44 26.70 -17.86
N ALA A 57 -29.31 25.38 -17.53
CA ALA A 57 -30.32 24.64 -16.76
C ALA A 57 -30.56 25.28 -15.36
N PHE A 58 -29.51 25.80 -14.73
CA PHE A 58 -29.61 26.49 -13.46
C PHE A 58 -30.47 27.80 -13.56
N LEU A 59 -30.24 28.60 -14.61
CA LEU A 59 -31.01 29.80 -14.84
C LEU A 59 -32.47 29.49 -15.18
N GLU A 60 -32.73 28.45 -15.98
CA GLU A 60 -34.08 27.97 -16.31
C GLU A 60 -34.82 27.51 -15.04
N TYR A 61 -34.20 26.66 -14.22
CA TYR A 61 -34.78 26.24 -12.95
C TYR A 61 -35.08 27.39 -12.01
N LYS A 62 -34.17 28.37 -11.88
CA LYS A 62 -34.35 29.58 -11.08
C LYS A 62 -35.51 30.42 -11.60
N GLY A 63 -35.63 30.58 -12.92
CA GLY A 63 -36.76 31.31 -13.54
C GLY A 63 -38.11 30.63 -13.25
N VAL A 64 -38.15 29.28 -13.39
CA VAL A 64 -39.36 28.51 -13.08
C VAL A 64 -39.75 28.65 -11.60
N LEU A 65 -38.78 28.61 -10.68
CA LEU A 65 -39.03 28.84 -9.26
C LEU A 65 -39.58 30.25 -8.95
N ASP A 66 -39.06 31.28 -9.58
CA ASP A 66 -39.51 32.64 -9.37
C ASP A 66 -40.92 32.87 -9.91
N LEU A 67 -41.27 32.27 -11.05
CA LEU A 67 -42.63 32.29 -11.58
C LEU A 67 -43.60 31.47 -10.70
N SER A 68 -43.13 30.38 -10.10
CA SER A 68 -43.91 29.56 -9.14
C SER A 68 -44.33 30.35 -7.92
N LYS A 69 -43.47 31.22 -7.38
CA LYS A 69 -43.82 32.12 -6.25
C LYS A 69 -44.99 33.03 -6.58
N GLN A 70 -45.16 33.35 -7.86
CA GLN A 70 -46.27 34.14 -8.39
C GLN A 70 -47.50 33.30 -8.79
N ARG A 71 -47.50 31.98 -8.51
CA ARG A 71 -48.52 31.00 -8.91
C ARG A 71 -48.68 30.85 -10.43
N LEU A 72 -47.66 31.18 -11.19
CA LEU A 72 -47.66 31.10 -12.69
C LEU A 72 -47.03 29.83 -13.24
N GLN A 73 -46.65 28.86 -12.39
CA GLN A 73 -46.03 27.62 -12.79
C GLN A 73 -46.64 26.42 -12.07
N SER A 74 -46.70 25.29 -12.76
CA SER A 74 -47.13 23.99 -12.19
C SER A 74 -46.00 23.28 -11.46
N GLU A 75 -46.34 22.42 -10.48
CA GLU A 75 -45.36 21.56 -9.80
C GLU A 75 -44.62 20.63 -10.78
N ILE A 76 -45.28 20.20 -11.85
CA ILE A 76 -44.69 19.38 -12.91
C ILE A 76 -43.55 20.12 -13.60
N ASN A 77 -43.73 21.37 -13.96
CA ASN A 77 -42.70 22.21 -14.62
C ASN A 77 -41.50 22.44 -13.70
N ILE A 78 -41.77 22.65 -12.41
CA ILE A 78 -40.69 22.77 -11.40
C ILE A 78 -39.89 21.45 -11.32
N ALA A 79 -40.58 20.29 -11.23
CA ALA A 79 -39.95 19.00 -11.17
C ALA A 79 -39.12 18.70 -12.41
N GLN A 80 -39.63 19.05 -13.61
CA GLN A 80 -38.91 18.88 -14.87
C GLN A 80 -37.65 19.75 -14.93
N ALA A 81 -37.73 21.05 -14.67
CA ALA A 81 -36.58 21.95 -14.67
C ALA A 81 -35.53 21.51 -13.64
N LYS A 82 -35.95 20.98 -12.46
CA LYS A 82 -35.05 20.40 -11.46
C LYS A 82 -34.33 19.16 -11.98
N ALA A 83 -35.05 18.26 -12.65
CA ALA A 83 -34.46 17.06 -13.23
C ALA A 83 -33.41 17.38 -14.31
N GLU A 84 -33.69 18.39 -15.14
CA GLU A 84 -32.74 18.89 -16.16
C GLU A 84 -31.48 19.48 -15.51
N LEU A 85 -31.64 20.27 -14.45
CA LEU A 85 -30.51 20.79 -13.67
C LEU A 85 -29.63 19.69 -13.08
N GLU A 86 -30.25 18.69 -12.44
CA GLU A 86 -29.49 17.57 -11.86
C GLU A 86 -28.80 16.73 -12.95
N THR A 87 -29.41 16.57 -14.11
CA THR A 87 -28.79 15.91 -15.26
C THR A 87 -27.58 16.69 -15.77
N ALA A 88 -27.70 18.00 -15.91
CA ALA A 88 -26.60 18.87 -16.32
C ALA A 88 -25.45 18.85 -15.27
N ARG A 89 -25.79 18.86 -13.98
CA ARG A 89 -24.81 18.73 -12.88
C ARG A 89 -24.03 17.41 -12.97
N ALA A 90 -24.72 16.30 -13.22
CA ALA A 90 -24.09 14.99 -13.41
C ALA A 90 -23.14 14.96 -14.61
N ASN A 91 -23.49 15.67 -15.70
CA ASN A 91 -22.63 15.78 -16.88
C ASN A 91 -21.34 16.56 -16.59
N VAL A 92 -21.42 17.68 -15.85
CA VAL A 92 -20.23 18.42 -15.39
C VAL A 92 -19.33 17.48 -14.57
N LYS A 93 -19.92 16.78 -13.60
CA LYS A 93 -19.14 15.84 -12.75
C LYS A 93 -18.46 14.75 -13.55
N ARG A 94 -19.13 14.23 -14.59
CA ARG A 94 -18.55 13.22 -15.47
C ARG A 94 -17.38 13.78 -16.29
N ALA A 95 -17.51 15.00 -16.82
CA ALA A 95 -16.45 15.66 -17.56
C ALA A 95 -15.24 16.00 -16.68
N GLU A 96 -15.46 16.48 -15.44
CA GLU A 96 -14.40 16.70 -14.44
C GLU A 96 -13.62 15.41 -14.14
N LEU A 97 -14.33 14.30 -13.89
CA LEU A 97 -13.70 13.01 -13.63
C LEU A 97 -12.91 12.51 -14.85
N ALA A 98 -13.44 12.66 -16.06
CA ALA A 98 -12.73 12.30 -17.29
C ALA A 98 -11.42 13.09 -17.44
N LEU A 99 -11.45 14.40 -17.12
CA LEU A 99 -10.27 15.25 -17.14
C LEU A 99 -9.30 14.86 -15.99
N ALA A 100 -9.79 14.63 -14.78
CA ALA A 100 -8.94 14.23 -13.65
C ALA A 100 -8.20 12.91 -13.92
N LYS A 101 -8.85 11.97 -14.61
CA LYS A 101 -8.27 10.65 -14.97
C LYS A 101 -7.17 10.74 -16.03
N THR A 102 -6.94 11.88 -16.67
CA THR A 102 -5.76 12.07 -17.54
C THR A 102 -4.48 12.14 -16.74
N ARG A 103 -4.54 12.50 -15.46
CA ARG A 103 -3.40 12.53 -14.54
C ARG A 103 -3.40 11.29 -13.67
N ILE A 104 -2.51 10.37 -13.97
CA ILE A 104 -2.33 9.13 -13.21
C ILE A 104 -1.35 9.43 -12.09
N VAL A 105 -1.82 9.36 -10.85
CA VAL A 105 -1.06 9.77 -9.66
C VAL A 105 -0.68 8.59 -8.78
N ALA A 106 0.36 8.78 -7.96
CA ALA A 106 0.81 7.80 -6.98
C ALA A 106 -0.24 7.62 -5.86
N PRO A 107 -0.69 6.38 -5.58
CA PRO A 107 -1.66 6.11 -4.52
C PRO A 107 -1.04 6.14 -3.11
N PHE A 108 0.27 6.07 -2.98
CA PHE A 108 1.03 6.12 -1.73
C PHE A 108 2.49 6.52 -1.99
N ASP A 109 3.20 6.83 -0.92
CA ASP A 109 4.63 7.15 -0.97
C ASP A 109 5.46 5.91 -1.34
N GLY A 110 6.32 6.01 -2.34
CA GLY A 110 7.08 4.86 -2.78
C GLY A 110 8.20 5.16 -3.77
N VAL A 111 8.68 4.09 -4.38
CA VAL A 111 9.68 4.13 -5.46
C VAL A 111 9.10 3.47 -6.70
N VAL A 112 9.29 4.08 -7.85
CA VAL A 112 8.92 3.49 -9.14
C VAL A 112 9.86 2.33 -9.45
N ASP A 113 9.33 1.10 -9.45
CA ASP A 113 10.08 -0.13 -9.73
C ASP A 113 10.21 -0.39 -11.22
N LYS A 114 9.08 -0.31 -11.94
CA LYS A 114 9.01 -0.55 -13.38
C LYS A 114 8.21 0.51 -14.09
N GLN A 115 8.64 0.82 -15.30
CA GLN A 115 8.01 1.74 -16.24
C GLN A 115 7.95 1.03 -17.59
N PRO A 116 6.85 0.29 -17.88
CA PRO A 116 6.74 -0.50 -19.10
C PRO A 116 6.28 0.30 -20.33
N VAL A 117 6.11 1.62 -20.19
CA VAL A 117 5.55 2.51 -21.21
C VAL A 117 6.44 3.72 -21.44
N GLU A 118 6.32 4.37 -22.59
CA GLU A 118 7.09 5.54 -23.01
C GLU A 118 6.18 6.71 -23.42
N VAL A 119 6.75 7.91 -23.45
CA VAL A 119 6.06 9.10 -23.97
C VAL A 119 5.70 8.87 -25.45
N GLY A 120 4.44 9.12 -25.79
CA GLY A 120 3.89 8.87 -27.11
C GLY A 120 3.07 7.58 -27.22
N ASP A 121 3.23 6.64 -26.29
CA ASP A 121 2.39 5.43 -26.25
C ASP A 121 0.93 5.77 -26.02
N VAL A 122 0.05 4.95 -26.60
CA VAL A 122 -1.40 5.03 -26.37
C VAL A 122 -1.82 3.98 -25.35
N LEU A 123 -2.28 4.44 -24.19
CA LEU A 123 -2.80 3.56 -23.15
C LEU A 123 -4.28 3.27 -23.38
N SER A 124 -4.69 2.06 -23.07
CA SER A 124 -6.10 1.65 -22.93
C SER A 124 -6.42 1.45 -21.44
N PRO A 125 -7.70 1.53 -21.03
CA PRO A 125 -8.11 1.20 -19.67
C PRO A 125 -7.56 -0.16 -19.23
N GLY A 126 -6.90 -0.17 -18.05
CA GLY A 126 -6.24 -1.36 -17.51
C GLY A 126 -4.75 -1.51 -17.87
N THR A 127 -4.22 -0.75 -18.84
CA THR A 127 -2.78 -0.77 -19.16
C THR A 127 -1.96 -0.23 -18.00
N VAL A 128 -0.87 -0.93 -17.62
CA VAL A 128 0.02 -0.52 -16.55
C VAL A 128 0.88 0.66 -17.02
N CYS A 129 0.79 1.77 -16.32
CA CYS A 129 1.68 2.92 -16.52
C CYS A 129 3.01 2.71 -15.80
N VAL A 130 2.98 2.50 -14.49
CA VAL A 130 4.16 2.20 -13.66
C VAL A 130 3.83 1.16 -12.61
N SER A 131 4.86 0.45 -12.13
CA SER A 131 4.78 -0.36 -10.91
C SER A 131 5.39 0.46 -9.77
N LEU A 132 4.61 0.71 -8.72
CA LEU A 132 5.01 1.48 -7.55
C LEU A 132 5.23 0.54 -6.36
N MET A 133 6.37 0.69 -5.69
CA MET A 133 6.78 -0.14 -4.57
C MET A 133 6.90 0.71 -3.30
N GLU A 134 6.20 0.32 -2.24
CA GLU A 134 6.36 0.91 -0.92
C GLU A 134 7.46 0.17 -0.16
N THR A 135 8.55 0.87 0.11
CA THR A 135 9.74 0.33 0.76
C THR A 135 9.93 0.80 2.20
N ASN A 136 9.04 1.64 2.70
CA ASN A 136 9.00 2.10 4.08
C ASN A 136 7.55 2.14 4.59
N PRO A 137 7.18 1.24 5.53
CA PRO A 137 8.02 0.20 6.10
C PRO A 137 8.38 -0.90 5.09
N ILE A 138 9.43 -1.66 5.37
CA ILE A 138 9.74 -2.88 4.63
C ILE A 138 9.29 -4.10 5.43
N LEU A 139 8.82 -5.13 4.75
CA LEU A 139 8.44 -6.40 5.35
C LEU A 139 9.61 -7.38 5.30
N ILE A 140 9.78 -8.12 6.38
CA ILE A 140 10.67 -9.28 6.44
C ILE A 140 9.79 -10.51 6.57
N THR A 141 9.84 -11.40 5.58
CA THR A 141 9.11 -12.64 5.60
C THR A 141 10.03 -13.78 6.02
N GLY A 142 9.55 -14.62 6.90
CA GLY A 142 10.25 -15.83 7.38
C GLY A 142 9.27 -16.91 7.74
N GLN A 143 9.82 -18.01 8.25
CA GLN A 143 9.03 -19.17 8.68
C GLN A 143 9.47 -19.59 10.07
N ILE A 144 8.52 -19.93 10.94
CA ILE A 144 8.75 -20.44 12.29
C ILE A 144 8.29 -21.90 12.37
N ALA A 145 9.14 -22.75 12.90
CA ALA A 145 8.79 -24.17 13.10
C ALA A 145 7.61 -24.30 14.08
N GLU A 146 6.73 -25.27 13.84
CA GLU A 146 5.54 -25.57 14.66
C GLU A 146 5.84 -25.64 16.15
N LYS A 147 6.94 -26.29 16.55
CA LYS A 147 7.35 -26.41 17.95
C LYS A 147 7.61 -25.09 18.68
N ASN A 148 7.84 -24.01 17.94
CA ASN A 148 8.20 -22.70 18.47
C ASN A 148 7.06 -21.65 18.33
N ILE A 149 5.97 -22.00 17.66
CA ILE A 149 4.92 -21.04 17.31
C ILE A 149 4.20 -20.46 18.55
N SER A 150 4.03 -21.29 19.60
CA SER A 150 3.37 -20.88 20.83
C SER A 150 4.14 -19.83 21.62
N ALA A 151 5.45 -19.70 21.38
CA ALA A 151 6.32 -18.74 22.07
C ALA A 151 6.35 -17.36 21.40
N VAL A 152 5.68 -17.18 20.26
CA VAL A 152 5.76 -15.99 19.42
C VAL A 152 4.38 -15.39 19.24
N LYS A 153 4.26 -14.07 19.35
CA LYS A 153 2.99 -13.35 19.21
C LYS A 153 3.12 -12.13 18.30
N PRO A 154 2.05 -11.74 17.59
CA PRO A 154 2.00 -10.41 16.96
C PRO A 154 2.28 -9.31 17.99
N GLY A 155 3.13 -8.35 17.62
CA GLY A 155 3.60 -7.30 18.51
C GLY A 155 5.00 -7.56 19.11
N ASP A 156 5.51 -8.78 19.05
CA ASP A 156 6.86 -9.10 19.57
C ASP A 156 7.94 -8.39 18.73
N ARG A 157 8.97 -7.89 19.43
CA ARG A 157 10.13 -7.26 18.79
C ARG A 157 11.11 -8.33 18.33
N VAL A 158 11.56 -8.19 17.08
CA VAL A 158 12.51 -9.08 16.44
C VAL A 158 13.74 -8.30 16.02
N ARG A 159 14.91 -8.89 16.19
CA ARG A 159 16.16 -8.40 15.59
C ARG A 159 16.45 -9.21 14.33
N GLY A 160 16.95 -8.53 13.31
CA GLY A 160 17.37 -9.15 12.06
C GLY A 160 18.77 -8.70 11.71
N LYS A 161 19.56 -9.61 11.14
CA LYS A 161 20.88 -9.30 10.60
C LYS A 161 20.87 -9.55 9.10
N LEU A 162 21.04 -8.50 8.32
CA LEU A 162 21.21 -8.62 6.87
C LEU A 162 22.52 -9.32 6.56
N VAL A 163 22.55 -10.21 5.56
CA VAL A 163 23.76 -10.94 5.16
C VAL A 163 24.92 -9.99 4.85
N HIS A 164 24.60 -8.85 4.22
CA HIS A 164 25.57 -7.80 3.90
C HIS A 164 24.97 -6.44 4.31
N GLY A 165 24.86 -6.17 5.62
CA GLY A 165 24.30 -4.91 6.06
C GLY A 165 24.16 -4.78 7.58
N PRO A 166 23.56 -3.69 8.04
CA PRO A 166 23.37 -3.43 9.45
C PRO A 166 22.36 -4.40 10.08
N GLU A 167 22.42 -4.50 11.41
CA GLU A 167 21.32 -5.07 12.18
C GLU A 167 20.10 -4.14 12.11
N VAL A 168 18.95 -4.75 12.05
CA VAL A 168 17.65 -4.07 11.98
C VAL A 168 16.73 -4.62 13.05
N THR A 169 15.80 -3.79 13.48
CA THR A 169 14.76 -4.20 14.43
C THR A 169 13.40 -4.03 13.77
N GLY A 170 12.51 -4.95 14.04
CA GLY A 170 11.15 -4.91 13.56
C GLY A 170 10.17 -5.45 14.58
N THR A 171 8.91 -5.44 14.23
CA THR A 171 7.81 -5.96 15.04
C THR A 171 7.05 -6.99 14.23
N ILE A 172 6.72 -8.13 14.82
CA ILE A 172 5.91 -9.15 14.18
C ILE A 172 4.52 -8.55 13.92
N SER A 173 4.16 -8.43 12.66
CA SER A 173 2.86 -7.90 12.21
C SER A 173 1.85 -9.00 11.91
N PHE A 174 2.33 -10.16 11.48
CA PHE A 174 1.47 -11.26 11.09
C PHE A 174 2.13 -12.62 11.38
N ILE A 175 1.30 -13.57 11.79
CA ILE A 175 1.63 -14.99 11.92
C ILE A 175 0.53 -15.78 11.21
N GLY A 176 0.90 -16.66 10.28
CA GLY A 176 -0.06 -17.48 9.56
C GLY A 176 -0.85 -18.40 10.50
N SER A 177 -2.14 -18.56 10.24
CA SER A 177 -3.02 -19.42 11.03
C SER A 177 -2.90 -20.91 10.69
N ALA A 178 -2.26 -21.22 9.55
CA ALA A 178 -2.04 -22.59 9.09
C ALA A 178 -0.59 -22.79 8.71
N PRO A 179 -0.01 -23.96 8.98
CA PRO A 179 1.34 -24.28 8.57
C PRO A 179 1.41 -24.60 7.07
N GLU A 180 2.56 -24.37 6.48
CA GLU A 180 2.89 -24.91 5.18
C GLU A 180 3.11 -26.41 5.32
N MET A 181 2.30 -27.21 4.62
CA MET A 181 2.19 -28.66 4.83
C MET A 181 3.51 -29.41 4.59
N GLN A 182 4.33 -28.93 3.66
CA GLN A 182 5.58 -29.60 3.30
C GLN A 182 6.69 -29.39 4.34
N THR A 183 6.76 -28.20 4.93
CA THR A 183 7.84 -27.77 5.83
C THR A 183 7.44 -27.80 7.30
N ARG A 184 6.14 -27.92 7.61
CA ARG A 184 5.55 -27.77 8.96
C ARG A 184 6.00 -26.48 9.65
N THR A 185 6.00 -25.41 8.88
CA THR A 185 6.39 -24.09 9.37
C THR A 185 5.27 -23.09 9.14
N TYR A 186 5.15 -22.12 10.03
CA TYR A 186 4.18 -21.04 9.94
C TYR A 186 4.83 -19.80 9.31
N PRO A 187 4.21 -19.18 8.31
CA PRO A 187 4.70 -17.94 7.75
C PRO A 187 4.58 -16.81 8.77
N VAL A 188 5.61 -15.99 8.87
CA VAL A 188 5.66 -14.82 9.76
C VAL A 188 6.12 -13.61 8.98
N GLU A 189 5.45 -12.48 9.23
CA GLU A 189 5.84 -11.19 8.67
C GLU A 189 6.25 -10.24 9.80
N VAL A 190 7.37 -9.57 9.58
CA VAL A 190 7.93 -8.58 10.50
C VAL A 190 8.00 -7.24 9.77
N THR A 191 7.34 -6.24 10.32
CA THR A 191 7.39 -4.87 9.81
C THR A 191 8.61 -4.15 10.38
N THR A 192 9.44 -3.61 9.51
CA THR A 192 10.68 -2.91 9.87
C THR A 192 10.69 -1.50 9.28
N PRO A 193 10.92 -0.44 10.07
CA PRO A 193 11.08 0.92 9.55
C PRO A 193 12.27 1.02 8.60
N ASN A 194 12.09 1.67 7.46
CA ASN A 194 13.13 1.87 6.45
C ASN A 194 13.11 3.30 5.86
N PRO A 195 13.15 4.36 6.71
CA PRO A 195 12.93 5.74 6.26
C PRO A 195 13.98 6.24 5.27
N LYS A 196 15.19 5.69 5.33
CA LYS A 196 16.28 6.03 4.40
C LYS A 196 16.31 5.12 3.17
N ASN A 197 15.41 4.11 3.09
CA ASN A 197 15.37 3.09 2.04
C ASN A 197 16.72 2.37 1.82
N LEU A 198 17.45 2.14 2.91
CA LEU A 198 18.73 1.42 2.88
C LEU A 198 18.53 -0.08 2.69
N ILE A 199 17.42 -0.62 3.19
CA ILE A 199 17.06 -2.03 3.03
C ILE A 199 16.31 -2.17 1.72
N ARG A 200 16.90 -2.89 0.78
CA ARG A 200 16.27 -3.20 -0.50
C ARG A 200 15.40 -4.45 -0.37
N SER A 201 14.39 -4.57 -1.23
CA SER A 201 13.62 -5.79 -1.39
C SER A 201 14.47 -6.92 -1.98
N GLY A 202 14.19 -8.17 -1.60
CA GLY A 202 14.88 -9.35 -2.11
C GLY A 202 16.14 -9.74 -1.34
N LEU A 203 16.52 -9.02 -0.27
CA LEU A 203 17.70 -9.36 0.53
C LEU A 203 17.41 -10.51 1.48
N SER A 204 18.41 -11.39 1.64
CA SER A 204 18.38 -12.41 2.70
C SER A 204 18.70 -11.78 4.05
N ILE A 205 17.97 -12.23 5.07
CA ILE A 205 18.08 -11.73 6.44
C ILE A 205 17.92 -12.89 7.39
N GLU A 206 18.75 -12.93 8.41
CA GLU A 206 18.64 -13.83 9.55
C GLU A 206 17.85 -13.14 10.65
N MET A 207 16.78 -13.77 11.13
CA MET A 207 15.91 -13.20 12.17
C MET A 207 16.14 -13.90 13.50
N PHE A 208 16.31 -13.11 14.55
CA PHE A 208 16.44 -13.56 15.93
C PHE A 208 15.16 -13.19 16.67
N VAL A 209 14.31 -14.18 16.89
CA VAL A 209 13.05 -14.02 17.63
C VAL A 209 13.34 -14.36 19.09
N PRO A 210 13.28 -13.43 20.05
CA PRO A 210 13.48 -13.74 21.44
C PRO A 210 12.33 -14.63 21.93
N MET A 211 12.66 -15.83 22.34
CA MET A 211 11.73 -16.71 23.06
C MET A 211 11.82 -16.46 24.56
N ALA A 212 11.09 -17.22 25.37
CA ALA A 212 11.04 -17.06 26.81
C ALA A 212 12.45 -16.93 27.45
N GLN A 213 12.65 -15.91 28.27
CA GLN A 213 13.85 -15.76 29.08
C GLN A 213 13.73 -16.65 30.30
N THR A 214 14.62 -17.61 30.42
CA THR A 214 14.76 -18.42 31.62
C THR A 214 15.99 -17.95 32.38
N ARG A 215 15.87 -17.74 33.69
CA ARG A 215 17.03 -17.51 34.54
C ARG A 215 17.87 -18.77 34.53
N ALA A 216 19.10 -18.65 34.07
CA ALA A 216 20.03 -19.75 34.01
C ALA A 216 21.40 -19.31 34.52
N HIS A 217 22.13 -20.21 35.12
CA HIS A 217 23.53 -19.99 35.52
C HIS A 217 24.42 -20.55 34.41
N LEU A 218 25.33 -19.71 33.91
CA LEU A 218 26.37 -20.18 33.00
C LEU A 218 27.45 -20.88 33.81
N ILE A 219 27.59 -22.19 33.62
CA ILE A 219 28.61 -23.00 34.24
C ILE A 219 29.60 -23.54 33.20
N SER A 220 30.86 -23.64 33.59
CA SER A 220 31.87 -24.30 32.74
C SER A 220 31.57 -25.79 32.60
N SER A 221 31.83 -26.37 31.43
CA SER A 221 31.74 -27.81 31.21
C SER A 221 32.64 -28.61 32.15
N ALA A 222 33.72 -27.98 32.67
CA ALA A 222 34.61 -28.61 33.67
C ALA A 222 33.93 -28.78 35.06
N SER A 223 32.79 -28.13 35.30
CA SER A 223 32.05 -28.27 36.57
C SER A 223 30.94 -29.32 36.50
N LEU A 224 30.80 -30.01 35.36
CA LEU A 224 29.86 -31.07 35.19
C LEU A 224 30.43 -32.36 35.79
N VAL A 225 29.61 -33.05 36.57
CA VAL A 225 29.94 -34.39 37.14
C VAL A 225 28.85 -35.37 36.76
N LEU A 226 29.26 -36.62 36.55
CA LEU A 226 28.33 -37.76 36.35
C LEU A 226 27.95 -38.31 37.72
N ASN A 227 26.69 -38.57 37.95
CA ASN A 227 26.24 -39.36 39.09
C ASN A 227 26.41 -40.87 38.81
N ASP A 228 26.18 -41.67 39.85
CA ASP A 228 26.31 -43.14 39.74
C ASP A 228 25.30 -43.79 38.78
N ALA A 229 24.23 -43.07 38.40
CA ALA A 229 23.24 -43.50 37.42
C ALA A 229 23.57 -43.07 35.97
N GLY A 230 24.69 -42.32 35.75
CA GLY A 230 25.13 -41.84 34.44
C GLY A 230 24.52 -40.51 34.01
N ASP A 231 23.76 -39.81 34.86
CA ASP A 231 23.21 -38.51 34.56
C ASP A 231 24.23 -37.40 34.82
N VAL A 232 24.21 -36.41 33.95
CA VAL A 232 25.06 -35.22 34.07
C VAL A 232 24.42 -34.20 35.01
N GLY A 233 25.16 -33.80 36.02
CA GLY A 233 24.72 -32.81 37.03
C GLY A 233 25.81 -31.86 37.46
N VAL A 234 25.46 -30.94 38.35
CA VAL A 234 26.39 -30.00 39.02
C VAL A 234 26.29 -30.18 40.52
N ARG A 235 27.41 -30.14 41.20
CA ARG A 235 27.41 -30.06 42.70
C ARG A 235 27.19 -28.63 43.12
N VAL A 236 26.12 -28.39 43.87
CA VAL A 236 25.83 -27.11 44.50
C VAL A 236 26.28 -27.17 45.94
N VAL A 237 27.03 -26.17 46.38
CA VAL A 237 27.36 -25.99 47.78
C VAL A 237 26.32 -25.07 48.39
N ASP A 238 25.47 -25.59 49.26
CA ASP A 238 24.59 -24.79 50.08
C ASP A 238 25.41 -24.24 51.25
N ASN A 239 25.55 -22.90 51.30
CA ASN A 239 26.06 -22.25 52.50
C ASN A 239 24.92 -22.19 53.50
N ALA A 240 24.90 -23.11 54.46
CA ALA A 240 24.06 -23.07 55.65
C ALA A 240 24.49 -21.94 56.59
#